data_37928369eb94f9033e6265fbc93a306b
#
_entry.id   37928369eb94f9033e6265fbc93a306b
#
_cell.length_a   1.000
_cell.length_b   1.000
_cell.length_c   1.000
_cell.angle_alpha   90.00
_cell.angle_beta   90.00
_cell.angle_gamma   90.00
#
_symmetry.space_group_name_H-M   'P 1'
#
loop_
_entity.id
_entity.type
_entity.pdbx_description
1 polymer ?
#
loop_
_entity_poly.entity_id
_entity_poly.type
_entity_poly.pdbx_seq_one_letter_code
_entity_poly.pdbx_strand_id
1 'polypeptide(L)'
;MDSIEKCFEYNKGEFSLQTDISDELLLGFLSSSLQTFFEFENGTKLKEFSQGLGISNLIFMCLKVEAFVQQYQSDVVDIFVIEEPEAHMHPQMERMLIKFLNEILLNEDNNRVQGIITTHSSEIIKCSDLKNIRVLRIDKLLKSAVYDMNLFKQNLETEEERQFFSFLFSINYSDLIFANKVIMYEGDTEKLYIEKLLAEKEFEGLSNQYVSFVQ
;
A
#
# COMPACT_ATOMS: atom_id res chain seq x y z
N MET A 1 10.64 18.15 1.36
CA MET A 1 11.80 17.38 1.84
C MET A 1 11.55 16.84 3.24
N ASP A 2 11.08 17.63 4.17
CA ASP A 2 10.77 17.19 5.56
C ASP A 2 9.82 16.00 5.64
N SER A 3 8.88 15.88 4.69
CA SER A 3 7.92 14.75 4.64
C SER A 3 8.57 13.42 4.25
N ILE A 4 9.60 13.46 3.42
CA ILE A 4 10.35 12.28 2.99
C ILE A 4 11.29 11.80 4.10
N GLU A 5 11.92 12.73 4.82
CA GLU A 5 12.79 12.41 5.95
C GLU A 5 12.05 11.64 7.05
N LYS A 6 10.78 11.98 7.31
CA LYS A 6 9.94 11.25 8.27
C LYS A 6 9.72 9.78 7.90
N CYS A 7 9.76 9.42 6.62
CA CYS A 7 9.68 8.03 6.18
C CYS A 7 10.91 7.20 6.59
N PHE A 8 12.03 7.87 6.91
CA PHE A 8 13.33 7.24 7.21
C PHE A 8 13.75 7.32 8.68
N GLU A 9 12.92 7.87 9.58
CA GLU A 9 13.21 7.93 11.02
C GLU A 9 13.60 6.57 11.62
N TYR A 10 13.18 5.47 10.99
CA TYR A 10 13.48 4.11 11.44
C TYR A 10 14.94 3.70 11.20
N ASN A 11 15.66 4.31 10.26
CA ASN A 11 17.01 3.90 9.85
C ASN A 11 18.13 4.84 10.33
N LYS A 12 17.86 5.84 11.15
CA LYS A 12 18.86 6.78 11.70
C LYS A 12 19.83 7.36 10.65
N GLY A 13 19.35 7.63 9.44
CA GLY A 13 20.13 8.23 8.36
C GLY A 13 19.43 9.46 7.79
N GLU A 14 20.21 10.43 7.34
CA GLU A 14 19.70 11.60 6.63
C GLU A 14 19.61 11.32 5.14
N PHE A 15 18.47 11.70 4.53
CA PHE A 15 18.29 11.63 3.09
C PHE A 15 18.87 12.88 2.45
N SER A 16 19.89 12.71 1.60
CA SER A 16 20.46 13.82 0.84
C SER A 16 20.37 13.59 -0.67
N LEU A 17 19.93 14.61 -1.39
CA LEU A 17 19.97 14.69 -2.84
C LEU A 17 21.24 15.45 -3.25
N GLN A 18 22.12 14.77 -3.99
CA GLN A 18 23.30 15.41 -4.58
C GLN A 18 23.24 15.30 -6.10
N THR A 19 23.44 16.43 -6.76
CA THR A 19 23.69 16.49 -8.20
C THR A 19 25.20 16.49 -8.42
N ASP A 20 25.70 15.46 -9.10
CA ASP A 20 27.10 15.42 -9.54
C ASP A 20 27.15 15.97 -10.96
N ILE A 21 27.64 17.22 -11.12
CA ILE A 21 27.75 17.88 -12.40
C ILE A 21 29.24 17.84 -12.79
N SER A 22 29.64 16.93 -13.67
CA SER A 22 30.93 16.98 -14.31
C SER A 22 30.83 17.78 -15.62
N ASP A 23 31.89 18.53 -15.98
CA ASP A 23 31.93 19.39 -17.19
C ASP A 23 31.67 18.64 -18.51
N GLU A 24 31.90 17.32 -18.55
CA GLU A 24 31.58 16.45 -19.68
C GLU A 24 30.08 16.17 -19.84
N LEU A 25 29.31 16.43 -18.81
CA LEU A 25 27.86 16.15 -18.74
C LEU A 25 26.97 17.30 -19.14
N LEU A 26 27.52 18.48 -19.44
CA LEU A 26 26.74 19.63 -19.94
C LEU A 26 26.00 19.31 -21.25
N LEU A 27 26.48 18.40 -22.05
CA LEU A 27 25.82 17.89 -23.26
C LEU A 27 24.87 16.70 -22.98
N GLY A 28 25.04 16.03 -21.83
CA GLY A 28 24.17 14.98 -21.32
C GLY A 28 23.15 15.47 -20.30
N PHE A 29 22.95 16.77 -20.17
CA PHE A 29 22.16 17.42 -19.12
C PHE A 29 20.68 16.93 -19.06
N LEU A 30 20.15 16.42 -20.15
CA LEU A 30 18.81 15.82 -20.22
C LEU A 30 18.77 14.38 -19.69
N SER A 31 19.90 13.77 -19.42
CA SER A 31 20.04 12.46 -18.81
C SER A 31 20.80 12.52 -17.48
N SER A 32 20.87 13.71 -16.87
CA SER A 32 21.57 13.89 -15.59
C SER A 32 20.92 13.02 -14.54
N SER A 33 21.64 12.01 -14.16
CA SER A 33 21.31 11.14 -13.06
C SER A 33 21.33 11.94 -11.75
N LEU A 34 20.17 12.30 -11.25
CA LEU A 34 20.01 12.54 -9.83
C LEU A 34 20.45 11.24 -9.14
N GLN A 35 21.56 11.29 -8.43
CA GLN A 35 21.97 10.16 -7.61
C GLN A 35 21.46 10.39 -6.21
N THR A 36 20.58 9.50 -5.77
CA THR A 36 20.11 9.47 -4.39
C THR A 36 21.13 8.70 -3.53
N PHE A 37 21.54 9.32 -2.44
CA PHE A 37 22.39 8.70 -1.45
C PHE A 37 21.65 8.64 -0.12
N PHE A 38 21.78 7.53 0.56
CA PHE A 38 21.38 7.41 1.95
C PHE A 38 22.62 7.67 2.82
N GLU A 39 22.60 8.73 3.62
CA GLU A 39 23.69 9.10 4.52
C GLU A 39 23.37 8.64 5.95
N PHE A 40 24.25 7.79 6.50
CA PHE A 40 24.15 7.34 7.87
C PHE A 40 24.77 8.36 8.83
N GLU A 41 24.42 8.30 10.13
CA GLU A 41 24.96 9.16 11.20
C GLU A 41 26.50 9.15 11.25
N ASN A 42 27.14 8.09 10.77
CA ASN A 42 28.60 7.97 10.68
C ASN A 42 29.22 8.59 9.42
N GLY A 43 28.43 9.28 8.60
CA GLY A 43 28.86 9.89 7.34
C GLY A 43 29.06 8.94 6.16
N THR A 44 28.70 7.66 6.32
CA THR A 44 28.77 6.69 5.21
C THR A 44 27.61 6.94 4.25
N LYS A 45 27.93 7.12 2.95
CA LYS A 45 26.95 7.31 1.89
C LYS A 45 26.79 6.01 1.09
N LEU A 46 25.59 5.48 1.04
CA LEU A 46 25.23 4.36 0.18
C LEU A 46 24.46 4.88 -1.05
N LYS A 47 24.89 4.42 -2.22
CA LYS A 47 24.14 4.68 -3.46
C LYS A 47 22.81 3.90 -3.47
N GLU A 48 21.83 4.43 -4.20
CA GLU A 48 20.50 3.83 -4.35
C GLU A 48 20.55 2.32 -4.69
N PHE A 49 21.40 1.92 -5.62
CA PHE A 49 21.52 0.50 -6.02
C PHE A 49 22.23 -0.39 -5.00
N SER A 50 22.79 0.18 -3.96
CA SER A 50 23.35 -0.61 -2.83
C SER A 50 22.29 -0.95 -1.80
N GLN A 51 21.09 -0.40 -1.97
CA GLN A 51 19.93 -0.69 -1.13
C GLN A 51 19.05 -1.76 -1.79
N GLY A 52 18.26 -2.46 -1.00
CA GLY A 52 17.31 -3.42 -1.54
C GLY A 52 16.25 -2.74 -2.43
N LEU A 53 15.78 -3.45 -3.44
CA LEU A 53 14.82 -2.97 -4.43
C LEU A 53 13.57 -2.32 -3.80
N GLY A 54 13.10 -2.85 -2.66
CA GLY A 54 11.94 -2.30 -1.95
C GLY A 54 12.17 -0.89 -1.41
N ILE A 55 13.36 -0.60 -0.87
CA ILE A 55 13.69 0.76 -0.39
C ILE A 55 13.76 1.73 -1.56
N SER A 56 14.43 1.34 -2.64
CA SER A 56 14.53 2.18 -3.85
C SER A 56 13.15 2.49 -4.42
N ASN A 57 12.24 1.50 -4.47
CA ASN A 57 10.86 1.70 -4.91
C ASN A 57 10.10 2.66 -4.00
N LEU A 58 10.21 2.50 -2.68
CA LEU A 58 9.56 3.39 -1.72
C LEU A 58 10.01 4.84 -1.92
N ILE A 59 11.34 5.08 -1.97
CA ILE A 59 11.90 6.41 -2.20
C ILE A 59 11.40 7.00 -3.52
N PHE A 60 11.46 6.21 -4.59
CA PHE A 60 11.01 6.65 -5.91
C PHE A 60 9.53 7.06 -5.90
N MET A 61 8.65 6.29 -5.29
CA MET A 61 7.22 6.62 -5.19
C MET A 61 7.01 7.90 -4.37
N CYS A 62 7.66 8.01 -3.20
CA CYS A 62 7.54 9.20 -2.36
C CYS A 62 8.00 10.47 -3.12
N LEU A 63 9.15 10.40 -3.82
CA LEU A 63 9.64 11.51 -4.62
C LEU A 63 8.70 11.88 -5.77
N LYS A 64 8.11 10.88 -6.45
CA LYS A 64 7.16 11.11 -7.53
C LYS A 64 5.89 11.79 -7.05
N VAL A 65 5.33 11.34 -5.93
CA VAL A 65 4.13 11.93 -5.35
C VAL A 65 4.41 13.35 -4.85
N GLU A 66 5.53 13.57 -4.16
CA GLU A 66 5.93 14.90 -3.69
C GLU A 66 6.11 15.87 -4.86
N ALA A 67 6.81 15.45 -5.93
CA ALA A 67 7.00 16.26 -7.13
C ALA A 67 5.67 16.59 -7.83
N PHE A 68 4.74 15.62 -7.86
CA PHE A 68 3.42 15.79 -8.42
C PHE A 68 2.62 16.84 -7.64
N VAL A 69 2.62 16.75 -6.32
CA VAL A 69 1.92 17.69 -5.44
C VAL A 69 2.50 19.10 -5.53
N GLN A 70 3.83 19.24 -5.68
CA GLN A 70 4.47 20.55 -5.82
C GLN A 70 4.20 21.23 -7.17
N GLN A 71 3.83 20.47 -8.22
CA GLN A 71 3.48 21.01 -9.55
C GLN A 71 2.00 21.39 -9.67
N TYR A 72 1.28 21.34 -8.60
CA TYR A 72 -0.14 21.59 -8.51
C TYR A 72 -0.56 22.95 -9.15
N GLN A 73 -1.65 22.91 -9.93
CA GLN A 73 -2.28 24.08 -10.53
C GLN A 73 -3.65 24.35 -9.89
N SER A 74 -3.92 25.61 -9.53
CA SER A 74 -5.10 25.98 -8.74
C SER A 74 -6.46 25.70 -9.38
N ASP A 75 -6.50 25.53 -10.71
CA ASP A 75 -7.75 25.52 -11.49
C ASP A 75 -8.16 24.12 -11.99
N VAL A 76 -7.40 23.06 -11.62
CA VAL A 76 -7.64 21.69 -12.05
C VAL A 76 -7.67 20.73 -10.86
N VAL A 77 -8.29 19.58 -11.04
CA VAL A 77 -8.21 18.47 -10.08
C VAL A 77 -7.08 17.56 -10.53
N ASP A 78 -6.07 17.43 -9.68
CA ASP A 78 -4.93 16.58 -9.95
C ASP A 78 -5.16 15.19 -9.35
N ILE A 79 -4.99 14.15 -10.18
CA ILE A 79 -5.18 12.75 -9.77
C ILE A 79 -3.90 11.98 -10.05
N PHE A 80 -3.34 11.33 -9.04
CA PHE A 80 -2.30 10.35 -9.25
C PHE A 80 -2.82 8.93 -9.04
N VAL A 81 -2.24 7.98 -9.76
CA VAL A 81 -2.57 6.55 -9.64
C VAL A 81 -1.28 5.78 -9.36
N ILE A 82 -1.30 4.96 -8.31
CA ILE A 82 -0.21 4.04 -7.97
C ILE A 82 -0.76 2.63 -8.06
N GLU A 83 -0.17 1.83 -8.95
CA GLU A 83 -0.57 0.44 -9.14
C GLU A 83 0.37 -0.48 -8.39
N GLU A 84 -0.20 -1.34 -7.54
CA GLU A 84 0.49 -2.42 -6.80
C GLU A 84 1.82 -1.96 -6.15
N PRO A 85 1.79 -0.92 -5.29
CA PRO A 85 3.00 -0.37 -4.70
C PRO A 85 3.77 -1.37 -3.83
N GLU A 86 3.10 -2.41 -3.34
CA GLU A 86 3.70 -3.48 -2.54
C GLU A 86 4.76 -4.32 -3.27
N ALA A 87 4.84 -4.21 -4.61
CA ALA A 87 5.81 -4.98 -5.39
C ALA A 87 7.23 -4.78 -4.85
N HIS A 88 7.83 -5.90 -4.38
CA HIS A 88 9.17 -5.93 -3.76
C HIS A 88 9.32 -5.18 -2.44
N MET A 89 8.22 -4.75 -1.79
CA MET A 89 8.26 -4.10 -0.50
C MET A 89 8.10 -5.09 0.65
N HIS A 90 8.77 -4.79 1.77
CA HIS A 90 8.49 -5.44 3.05
C HIS A 90 7.24 -4.78 3.67
N PRO A 91 6.40 -5.51 4.42
CA PRO A 91 5.18 -4.95 5.04
C PRO A 91 5.38 -3.64 5.83
N GLN A 92 6.54 -3.46 6.46
CA GLN A 92 6.86 -2.19 7.13
C GLN A 92 6.98 -1.01 6.16
N MET A 93 7.54 -1.24 4.96
CA MET A 93 7.66 -0.20 3.93
C MET A 93 6.30 0.16 3.34
N GLU A 94 5.41 -0.81 3.19
CA GLU A 94 4.03 -0.58 2.77
C GLU A 94 3.30 0.35 3.76
N ARG A 95 3.45 0.09 5.06
CA ARG A 95 2.90 0.96 6.12
C ARG A 95 3.48 2.39 6.06
N MET A 96 4.79 2.49 5.84
CA MET A 96 5.45 3.80 5.71
C MET A 96 4.93 4.57 4.50
N LEU A 97 4.75 3.90 3.35
CA LEU A 97 4.20 4.51 2.15
C LEU A 97 2.78 5.04 2.40
N ILE A 98 1.89 4.23 3.00
CA ILE A 98 0.52 4.66 3.26
C ILE A 98 0.47 5.81 4.27
N LYS A 99 1.31 5.79 5.30
CA LYS A 99 1.44 6.90 6.24
C LYS A 99 1.85 8.18 5.53
N PHE A 100 2.88 8.13 4.68
CA PHE A 100 3.34 9.25 3.88
C PHE A 100 2.23 9.79 2.96
N LEU A 101 1.52 8.91 2.23
CA LEU A 101 0.44 9.32 1.34
C LEU A 101 -0.72 9.97 2.10
N ASN A 102 -1.08 9.43 3.27
CA ASN A 102 -2.11 10.02 4.11
C ASN A 102 -1.69 11.40 4.63
N GLU A 103 -0.44 11.61 5.03
CA GLU A 103 0.06 12.92 5.47
C GLU A 103 -0.02 13.95 4.34
N ILE A 104 0.30 13.57 3.10
CA ILE A 104 0.20 14.45 1.94
C ILE A 104 -1.26 14.76 1.59
N LEU A 105 -2.11 13.74 1.54
CA LEU A 105 -3.51 13.88 1.10
C LEU A 105 -4.40 14.54 2.16
N LEU A 106 -4.03 14.48 3.44
CA LEU A 106 -4.76 15.14 4.53
C LEU A 106 -4.28 16.57 4.79
N ASN A 107 -3.24 17.02 4.11
CA ASN A 107 -2.81 18.41 4.20
C ASN A 107 -3.85 19.32 3.54
N GLU A 108 -4.33 20.33 4.29
CA GLU A 108 -5.36 21.27 3.83
C GLU A 108 -4.93 22.02 2.55
N ASP A 109 -3.65 22.26 2.39
CA ASP A 109 -3.09 22.91 1.19
C ASP A 109 -3.25 22.03 -0.07
N ASN A 110 -3.42 20.73 0.09
CA ASN A 110 -3.49 19.73 -1.00
C ASN A 110 -4.92 19.23 -1.30
N ASN A 111 -5.94 19.93 -0.84
CA ASN A 111 -7.36 19.53 -0.94
C ASN A 111 -7.88 19.17 -2.34
N ARG A 112 -7.14 19.48 -3.40
CA ARG A 112 -7.52 19.20 -4.80
C ARG A 112 -6.78 18.02 -5.39
N VAL A 113 -5.80 17.48 -4.69
CA VAL A 113 -5.05 16.29 -5.11
C VAL A 113 -5.80 15.05 -4.65
N GLN A 114 -6.04 14.12 -5.56
CA GLN A 114 -6.63 12.82 -5.27
C GLN A 114 -5.66 11.70 -5.59
N GLY A 115 -5.56 10.73 -4.70
CA GLY A 115 -4.76 9.53 -4.90
C GLY A 115 -5.64 8.31 -5.10
N ILE A 116 -5.30 7.49 -6.10
CA ILE A 116 -5.89 6.16 -6.31
C ILE A 116 -4.77 5.14 -6.20
N ILE A 117 -4.97 4.14 -5.35
CA ILE A 117 -4.00 3.05 -5.15
C ILE A 117 -4.70 1.74 -5.45
N THR A 118 -4.14 0.94 -6.36
CA THR A 118 -4.55 -0.45 -6.53
C THR A 118 -3.62 -1.34 -5.73
N THR A 119 -4.16 -2.35 -5.05
CA THR A 119 -3.34 -3.21 -4.20
C THR A 119 -3.95 -4.59 -4.01
N HIS A 120 -3.09 -5.58 -3.82
CA HIS A 120 -3.41 -6.92 -3.30
C HIS A 120 -2.84 -7.15 -1.89
N SER A 121 -2.27 -6.11 -1.25
CA SER A 121 -1.68 -6.20 0.09
C SER A 121 -2.71 -5.99 1.18
N SER A 122 -2.80 -6.96 2.09
CA SER A 122 -3.57 -6.84 3.31
C SER A 122 -3.02 -5.77 4.27
N GLU A 123 -1.71 -5.53 4.23
CA GLU A 123 -1.07 -4.49 5.06
C GLU A 123 -1.47 -3.08 4.62
N ILE A 124 -1.54 -2.82 3.32
CA ILE A 124 -2.04 -1.55 2.79
C ILE A 124 -3.50 -1.34 3.20
N ILE A 125 -4.32 -2.37 3.10
CA ILE A 125 -5.73 -2.34 3.52
C ILE A 125 -5.86 -2.03 5.02
N LYS A 126 -5.06 -2.69 5.88
CA LYS A 126 -5.07 -2.44 7.34
C LYS A 126 -4.73 -0.99 7.71
N CYS A 127 -3.84 -0.37 6.95
CA CYS A 127 -3.42 1.00 7.18
C CYS A 127 -4.35 2.04 6.54
N SER A 128 -5.33 1.60 5.76
CA SER A 128 -6.28 2.45 5.05
C SER A 128 -7.59 2.61 5.82
N ASP A 129 -8.20 3.78 5.70
CA ASP A 129 -9.54 4.00 6.26
C ASP A 129 -10.59 3.29 5.38
N LEU A 130 -11.48 2.54 6.01
CA LEU A 130 -12.57 1.82 5.33
C LEU A 130 -13.41 2.68 4.37
N LYS A 131 -13.57 3.96 4.70
CA LYS A 131 -14.31 4.90 3.82
C LYS A 131 -13.66 5.07 2.44
N ASN A 132 -12.36 4.83 2.35
CA ASN A 132 -11.58 4.99 1.12
C ASN A 132 -11.44 3.67 0.34
N ILE A 133 -11.86 2.54 0.89
CA ILE A 133 -11.68 1.23 0.26
C ILE A 133 -12.82 0.93 -0.71
N ARG A 134 -12.42 0.52 -1.92
CA ARG A 134 -13.29 0.02 -2.99
C ARG A 134 -12.81 -1.36 -3.40
N VAL A 135 -13.68 -2.36 -3.27
CA VAL A 135 -13.36 -3.75 -3.62
C VAL A 135 -13.89 -4.06 -5.00
N LEU A 136 -12.99 -4.42 -5.91
CA LEU A 136 -13.34 -4.82 -7.27
C LEU A 136 -13.46 -6.35 -7.32
N ARG A 137 -14.56 -6.84 -7.87
CA ARG A 137 -14.79 -8.26 -8.10
C ARG A 137 -15.26 -8.49 -9.52
N ILE A 138 -14.88 -9.62 -10.07
CA ILE A 138 -15.35 -10.06 -11.39
C ILE A 138 -16.35 -11.21 -11.18
N ASP A 139 -17.52 -11.09 -11.77
CA ASP A 139 -18.53 -12.14 -11.73
C ASP A 139 -18.23 -13.26 -12.75
N LYS A 140 -19.05 -14.31 -12.73
CA LYS A 140 -18.91 -15.44 -13.68
C LYS A 140 -19.11 -15.06 -15.16
N LEU A 141 -19.68 -13.90 -15.41
CA LEU A 141 -19.92 -13.35 -16.76
C LEU A 141 -18.82 -12.35 -17.16
N LEU A 142 -17.71 -12.30 -16.43
CA LEU A 142 -16.61 -11.35 -16.60
C LEU A 142 -17.06 -9.88 -16.49
N LYS A 143 -18.13 -9.62 -15.77
CA LYS A 143 -18.54 -8.26 -15.43
C LYS A 143 -17.88 -7.82 -14.14
N SER A 144 -17.29 -6.64 -14.16
CA SER A 144 -16.70 -6.04 -12.96
C SER A 144 -17.80 -5.44 -12.10
N ALA A 145 -17.73 -5.70 -10.80
CA ALA A 145 -18.54 -5.08 -9.77
C ALA A 145 -17.64 -4.34 -8.78
N VAL A 146 -18.06 -3.17 -8.34
CA VAL A 146 -17.36 -2.35 -7.35
C VAL A 146 -18.20 -2.30 -6.08
N TYR A 147 -17.60 -2.69 -4.97
CA TYR A 147 -18.22 -2.65 -3.65
C TYR A 147 -17.57 -1.56 -2.82
N ASP A 148 -18.36 -0.57 -2.42
CA ASP A 148 -17.95 0.51 -1.54
C ASP A 148 -18.06 0.04 -0.09
N MET A 149 -16.92 -0.07 0.61
CA MET A 149 -16.88 -0.55 2.00
C MET A 149 -17.52 0.44 2.98
N ASN A 150 -17.51 1.73 2.66
CA ASN A 150 -18.20 2.74 3.46
C ASN A 150 -19.72 2.59 3.36
N LEU A 151 -20.25 2.43 2.15
CA LEU A 151 -21.68 2.19 1.95
C LEU A 151 -22.11 0.86 2.60
N PHE A 152 -21.28 -0.18 2.48
CA PHE A 152 -21.56 -1.44 3.15
C PHE A 152 -21.67 -1.25 4.68
N LYS A 153 -20.71 -0.55 5.29
CA LYS A 153 -20.74 -0.25 6.72
C LYS A 153 -21.97 0.56 7.13
N GLN A 154 -22.35 1.55 6.34
CA GLN A 154 -23.52 2.40 6.62
C GLN A 154 -24.85 1.64 6.54
N ASN A 155 -24.91 0.58 5.72
CA ASN A 155 -26.09 -0.26 5.56
C ASN A 155 -26.26 -1.32 6.65
N LEU A 156 -25.30 -1.46 7.57
CA LEU A 156 -25.45 -2.30 8.76
C LEU A 156 -26.49 -1.68 9.71
N GLU A 157 -27.35 -2.53 10.28
CA GLU A 157 -28.54 -2.10 10.99
C GLU A 157 -28.20 -1.40 12.31
N THR A 158 -27.24 -1.95 13.05
CA THR A 158 -26.91 -1.48 14.41
C THR A 158 -25.53 -0.82 14.46
N GLU A 159 -25.34 0.08 15.45
CA GLU A 159 -24.04 0.68 15.70
C GLU A 159 -23.01 -0.35 16.19
N GLU A 160 -23.46 -1.38 16.90
CA GLU A 160 -22.63 -2.51 17.36
C GLU A 160 -22.06 -3.29 16.18
N GLU A 161 -22.88 -3.57 15.14
CA GLU A 161 -22.41 -4.20 13.91
C GLU A 161 -21.38 -3.34 13.16
N ARG A 162 -21.58 -2.03 13.11
CA ARG A 162 -20.64 -1.09 12.48
C ARG A 162 -19.29 -1.05 13.18
N GLN A 163 -19.33 -1.06 14.52
CA GLN A 163 -18.11 -1.10 15.34
C GLN A 163 -17.40 -2.44 15.19
N PHE A 164 -18.15 -3.55 15.26
CA PHE A 164 -17.61 -4.89 15.06
C PHE A 164 -16.98 -5.04 13.68
N PHE A 165 -17.65 -4.58 12.63
CA PHE A 165 -17.11 -4.59 11.27
C PHE A 165 -15.80 -3.81 11.17
N SER A 166 -15.76 -2.59 11.74
CA SER A 166 -14.54 -1.79 11.76
C SER A 166 -13.41 -2.46 12.54
N PHE A 167 -13.75 -3.11 13.64
CA PHE A 167 -12.81 -3.86 14.46
C PHE A 167 -12.22 -5.07 13.71
N LEU A 168 -13.04 -5.85 13.01
CA LEU A 168 -12.56 -6.97 12.20
C LEU A 168 -11.49 -6.54 11.20
N PHE A 169 -11.69 -5.41 10.53
CA PHE A 169 -10.71 -4.89 9.58
C PHE A 169 -9.41 -4.42 10.25
N SER A 170 -9.48 -3.95 11.50
CA SER A 170 -8.31 -3.45 12.21
C SER A 170 -7.40 -4.57 12.74
N ILE A 171 -7.94 -5.77 13.00
CA ILE A 171 -7.17 -6.80 13.75
C ILE A 171 -6.39 -7.76 12.84
N ASN A 172 -6.80 -8.18 11.72
CA ASN A 172 -6.08 -9.11 10.81
C ASN A 172 -6.98 -9.72 9.74
N TYR A 173 -8.26 -9.34 9.67
CA TYR A 173 -9.19 -9.92 8.71
C TYR A 173 -9.27 -9.15 7.38
N SER A 174 -8.31 -8.25 7.13
CA SER A 174 -8.16 -7.58 5.83
C SER A 174 -8.01 -8.57 4.66
N ASP A 175 -7.47 -9.75 4.93
CA ASP A 175 -7.35 -10.84 3.95
C ASP A 175 -8.71 -11.34 3.44
N LEU A 176 -9.79 -11.15 4.22
CA LEU A 176 -11.14 -11.52 3.81
C LEU A 176 -11.60 -10.77 2.55
N ILE A 177 -11.08 -9.57 2.33
CA ILE A 177 -11.38 -8.80 1.12
C ILE A 177 -10.96 -9.57 -0.14
N PHE A 178 -9.87 -10.31 -0.08
CA PHE A 178 -9.33 -11.07 -1.22
C PHE A 178 -9.88 -12.48 -1.31
N ALA A 179 -10.44 -13.02 -0.23
CA ALA A 179 -10.90 -14.40 -0.17
C ALA A 179 -12.09 -14.67 -1.10
N ASN A 180 -12.05 -15.81 -1.79
CA ASN A 180 -13.19 -16.34 -2.53
C ASN A 180 -14.16 -17.07 -1.60
N LYS A 181 -13.64 -17.70 -0.56
CA LYS A 181 -14.37 -18.44 0.46
C LYS A 181 -13.80 -18.13 1.83
N VAL A 182 -14.65 -18.14 2.82
CA VAL A 182 -14.26 -17.97 4.22
C VAL A 182 -14.71 -19.22 4.98
N ILE A 183 -13.82 -19.80 5.75
CA ILE A 183 -14.12 -20.92 6.65
C ILE A 183 -13.95 -20.41 8.08
N MET A 184 -15.04 -20.46 8.84
CA MET A 184 -15.02 -20.14 10.27
C MET A 184 -14.76 -21.40 11.08
N TYR A 185 -13.91 -21.30 12.08
CA TYR A 185 -13.54 -22.41 12.97
C TYR A 185 -13.44 -21.93 14.42
N GLU A 186 -13.58 -22.81 15.38
CA GLU A 186 -13.58 -22.48 16.81
C GLU A 186 -12.20 -22.67 17.45
N GLY A 187 -11.36 -23.55 16.88
CA GLY A 187 -10.05 -23.85 17.46
C GLY A 187 -9.04 -24.43 16.45
N ASP A 188 -7.77 -24.37 16.83
CA ASP A 188 -6.66 -24.80 15.97
C ASP A 188 -6.76 -26.25 15.47
N THR A 189 -7.37 -27.14 16.27
CA THR A 189 -7.56 -28.55 15.88
C THR A 189 -8.49 -28.67 14.68
N GLU A 190 -9.56 -27.89 14.66
CA GLU A 190 -10.51 -27.86 13.55
C GLU A 190 -9.86 -27.29 12.30
N LYS A 191 -9.10 -26.19 12.45
CA LYS A 191 -8.35 -25.59 11.36
C LYS A 191 -7.42 -26.61 10.70
N LEU A 192 -6.58 -27.30 11.50
CA LEU A 192 -5.67 -28.33 11.02
C LEU A 192 -6.39 -29.48 10.31
N TYR A 193 -7.56 -29.89 10.84
CA TYR A 193 -8.36 -30.92 10.21
C TYR A 193 -8.92 -30.48 8.86
N ILE A 194 -9.46 -29.26 8.79
CA ILE A 194 -9.99 -28.69 7.55
C ILE A 194 -8.89 -28.49 6.52
N GLU A 195 -7.72 -27.97 6.90
CA GLU A 195 -6.56 -27.81 6.02
C GLU A 195 -6.13 -29.16 5.42
N LYS A 196 -6.18 -30.22 6.24
CA LYS A 196 -5.86 -31.58 5.76
C LYS A 196 -6.93 -32.09 4.78
N LEU A 197 -8.21 -31.86 5.05
CA LEU A 197 -9.29 -32.22 4.13
C LEU A 197 -9.17 -31.48 2.79
N LEU A 198 -8.86 -30.19 2.81
CA LEU A 198 -8.67 -29.39 1.58
C LEU A 198 -7.50 -29.89 0.71
N ALA A 199 -6.55 -30.63 1.30
CA ALA A 199 -5.45 -31.26 0.56
C ALA A 199 -5.86 -32.56 -0.16
N GLU A 200 -7.05 -33.11 0.13
CA GLU A 200 -7.54 -34.32 -0.51
C GLU A 200 -8.16 -34.02 -1.88
N LYS A 201 -8.02 -34.98 -2.83
CA LYS A 201 -8.51 -34.83 -4.20
C LYS A 201 -10.01 -34.52 -4.31
N GLU A 202 -10.80 -34.98 -3.34
CA GLU A 202 -12.24 -34.74 -3.30
C GLU A 202 -12.58 -33.26 -3.14
N PHE A 203 -11.67 -32.47 -2.57
CA PHE A 203 -11.83 -31.05 -2.32
C PHE A 203 -11.00 -30.15 -3.25
N GLU A 204 -10.45 -30.70 -4.35
CA GLU A 204 -9.62 -29.97 -5.32
C GLU A 204 -10.33 -28.70 -5.86
N GLY A 205 -11.65 -28.75 -6.02
CA GLY A 205 -12.42 -27.57 -6.45
C GLY A 205 -12.45 -26.42 -5.43
N LEU A 206 -12.22 -26.70 -4.16
CA LEU A 206 -12.09 -25.71 -3.08
C LEU A 206 -10.63 -25.29 -2.89
N SER A 207 -9.69 -26.24 -2.96
CA SER A 207 -8.25 -25.96 -2.80
C SER A 207 -7.69 -25.05 -3.89
N ASN A 208 -8.32 -25.04 -5.07
CA ASN A 208 -7.98 -24.13 -6.16
C ASN A 208 -8.57 -22.70 -6.01
N GLN A 209 -9.27 -22.41 -4.92
CA GLN A 209 -9.79 -21.09 -4.60
C GLN A 209 -8.99 -20.48 -3.45
N TYR A 210 -8.98 -19.14 -3.40
CA TYR A 210 -8.39 -18.47 -2.25
C TYR A 210 -9.33 -18.58 -1.05
N VAL A 211 -8.95 -19.44 -0.09
CA VAL A 211 -9.73 -19.72 1.12
C VAL A 211 -9.07 -19.01 2.30
N SER A 212 -9.81 -18.17 3.00
CA SER A 212 -9.37 -17.54 4.24
C SER A 212 -10.01 -18.22 5.45
N PHE A 213 -9.25 -18.31 6.54
CA PHE A 213 -9.69 -18.92 7.79
C PHE A 213 -9.92 -17.86 8.85
N VAL A 214 -11.05 -17.94 9.55
CA VAL A 214 -11.47 -17.01 10.62
C VAL A 214 -11.79 -17.79 11.87
N GLN A 215 -11.19 -17.41 12.99
CA GLN A 215 -11.45 -17.97 14.31
C GLN A 215 -12.46 -17.12 15.09
#